data_9d1b55a73c9c3949c1a0f6f743c1b81a
#
_entry.id   9d1b55a73c9c3949c1a0f6f743c1b81a
#
_cell.length_a   1.000
_cell.length_b   1.000
_cell.length_c   1.000
_cell.angle_alpha   90.00
_cell.angle_beta   90.00
_cell.angle_gamma   90.00
#
_symmetry.space_group_name_H-M   'P 1'
#
loop_
_entity.id
_entity.type
_entity.pdbx_description
1 polymer ?
#
loop_
_entity_poly.entity_id
_entity_poly.type
_entity_poly.pdbx_seq_one_letter_code
_entity_poly.pdbx_strand_id
1 'polypeptide(L)'
;MLKIRIAIPFAGLALTACGQSEAGRPNVIYVFPDQYRNSSLGFWSDPEFAAEVGWKGDPVATPNLDRFAREATVLTEAVSNFPVSSPHRGMLLSGMYPERNGVVLNCMSERPESSLREDAECIGDVFSAAGYDCAYIGKLHADFPTKNNPQRPGTYVSDAVPEWDAYTPPERRHGFNYWYSYGTYDVHKHPHYWDTDGNRHDVDGWSPRHEVSKAIEYIENKGGVRDPEKPFLMMIGMNPPHSPYASTDDCDLEGNDCLLYTSD
;
A
#
# COMPACT_ATOMS: atom_id res chain seq x y z
N MET A 1 -51.45 11.63 22.84
CA MET A 1 -50.75 11.46 21.56
C MET A 1 -50.83 12.77 20.80
N LEU A 2 -49.79 13.60 20.89
CA LEU A 2 -49.74 14.91 20.25
C LEU A 2 -48.85 14.78 19.00
N LYS A 3 -49.46 14.88 17.82
CA LYS A 3 -48.75 14.90 16.55
C LYS A 3 -48.31 16.35 16.23
N ILE A 4 -47.02 16.62 16.39
CA ILE A 4 -46.44 17.89 15.95
C ILE A 4 -46.08 17.73 14.46
N ARG A 5 -46.77 18.50 13.60
CA ARG A 5 -46.35 18.68 12.19
C ARG A 5 -45.51 19.93 12.12
N ILE A 6 -44.22 19.79 11.80
CA ILE A 6 -43.34 20.91 11.50
C ILE A 6 -43.46 21.18 10.00
N ALA A 7 -44.05 22.32 9.64
CA ALA A 7 -43.99 22.85 8.28
C ALA A 7 -42.72 23.70 8.16
N ILE A 8 -41.79 23.31 7.27
CA ILE A 8 -40.60 24.09 6.93
C ILE A 8 -40.99 24.99 5.75
N PRO A 9 -40.93 26.33 5.88
CA PRO A 9 -41.12 27.18 4.72
C PRO A 9 -39.92 27.10 3.80
N PHE A 10 -40.15 26.81 2.53
CA PHE A 10 -39.16 26.94 1.46
C PHE A 10 -38.89 28.45 1.25
N ALA A 11 -37.88 28.97 1.91
CA ALA A 11 -37.27 30.24 1.53
C ALA A 11 -36.21 29.94 0.50
N GLY A 12 -36.41 30.40 -0.73
CA GLY A 12 -35.42 30.34 -1.78
C GLY A 12 -34.15 31.07 -1.36
N LEU A 13 -33.11 30.34 -0.98
CA LEU A 13 -31.76 30.87 -0.85
C LEU A 13 -31.20 31.00 -2.25
N ALA A 14 -31.06 32.22 -2.74
CA ALA A 14 -30.15 32.51 -3.84
C ALA A 14 -28.74 32.14 -3.37
N LEU A 15 -28.21 31.03 -3.88
CA LEU A 15 -26.79 30.65 -3.75
C LEU A 15 -26.00 31.70 -4.53
N THR A 16 -25.57 32.78 -3.87
CA THR A 16 -24.41 33.53 -4.33
C THR A 16 -23.26 32.55 -4.32
N ALA A 17 -22.76 32.20 -5.52
CA ALA A 17 -21.52 31.48 -5.68
C ALA A 17 -20.41 32.34 -5.05
N CYS A 18 -20.14 32.10 -3.77
CA CYS A 18 -18.92 32.52 -3.14
C CYS A 18 -17.84 31.76 -3.88
N GLY A 19 -16.96 32.45 -4.61
CA GLY A 19 -15.83 31.85 -5.30
C GLY A 19 -15.00 31.05 -4.28
N GLN A 20 -15.27 29.76 -4.20
CA GLN A 20 -14.30 28.84 -3.63
C GLN A 20 -13.09 28.95 -4.55
N SER A 21 -11.98 29.47 -4.02
CA SER A 21 -10.69 29.15 -4.60
C SER A 21 -10.71 27.64 -4.81
N GLU A 22 -10.52 27.15 -6.04
CA GLU A 22 -10.30 25.74 -6.29
C GLU A 22 -9.08 25.34 -5.45
N ALA A 23 -9.34 24.85 -4.24
CA ALA A 23 -8.32 24.15 -3.49
C ALA A 23 -7.94 22.98 -4.38
N GLY A 24 -6.72 23.04 -4.92
CA GLY A 24 -6.23 22.03 -5.85
C GLY A 24 -6.47 20.64 -5.24
N ARG A 25 -6.87 19.69 -6.05
CA ARG A 25 -7.07 18.32 -5.59
C ARG A 25 -5.78 17.81 -4.91
N PRO A 26 -5.86 17.23 -3.70
CA PRO A 26 -4.66 16.86 -2.95
C PRO A 26 -3.95 15.66 -3.60
N ASN A 27 -2.63 15.60 -3.46
CA ASN A 27 -1.89 14.36 -3.68
C ASN A 27 -2.21 13.38 -2.55
N VAL A 28 -2.28 12.10 -2.87
CA VAL A 28 -2.56 11.03 -1.91
C VAL A 28 -1.40 10.06 -1.89
N ILE A 29 -0.83 9.83 -0.71
CA ILE A 29 0.23 8.85 -0.51
C ILE A 29 -0.27 7.83 0.52
N TYR A 30 -0.33 6.56 0.13
CA TYR A 30 -0.72 5.46 0.98
C TYR A 30 0.49 4.55 1.21
N VAL A 31 0.95 4.45 2.45
CA VAL A 31 2.08 3.58 2.84
C VAL A 31 1.55 2.40 3.62
N PHE A 32 1.89 1.20 3.18
CA PHE A 32 1.43 -0.05 3.76
C PHE A 32 2.60 -1.00 4.03
N PRO A 33 3.18 -1.01 5.24
CA PRO A 33 4.14 -2.03 5.67
C PRO A 33 3.42 -3.33 6.04
N ASP A 34 3.92 -4.46 5.51
CA ASP A 34 3.31 -5.77 5.71
C ASP A 34 3.60 -6.32 7.11
N GLN A 35 2.60 -6.87 7.78
CA GLN A 35 2.68 -7.38 9.15
C GLN A 35 3.13 -6.37 10.22
N TYR A 36 3.00 -5.08 9.99
CA TYR A 36 3.34 -4.08 10.99
C TYR A 36 2.33 -4.14 12.15
N ARG A 37 2.81 -4.44 13.34
CA ARG A 37 1.96 -4.54 14.53
C ARG A 37 1.48 -3.14 14.96
N ASN A 38 0.21 -3.02 15.26
CA ASN A 38 -0.36 -1.76 15.76
C ASN A 38 0.36 -1.27 17.02
N SER A 39 0.73 -2.18 17.93
CA SER A 39 1.44 -1.85 19.16
C SER A 39 2.89 -1.37 18.97
N SER A 40 3.50 -1.61 17.79
CA SER A 40 4.90 -1.30 17.50
C SER A 40 5.12 0.12 16.98
N LEU A 41 4.43 1.09 17.58
CA LEU A 41 4.56 2.52 17.29
C LEU A 41 4.88 3.25 18.60
N GLY A 42 5.96 4.03 18.63
CA GLY A 42 6.48 4.66 19.84
C GLY A 42 5.48 5.57 20.54
N PHE A 43 4.64 6.27 19.78
CA PHE A 43 3.64 7.18 20.33
C PHE A 43 2.60 6.50 21.24
N TRP A 44 2.38 5.17 21.13
CA TRP A 44 1.52 4.43 22.06
C TRP A 44 2.07 4.35 23.49
N SER A 45 3.37 4.66 23.68
CA SER A 45 3.98 4.79 25.00
C SER A 45 3.86 6.19 25.59
N ASP A 46 3.38 7.17 24.80
CA ASP A 46 3.06 8.51 25.28
C ASP A 46 1.74 8.47 26.08
N PRO A 47 1.69 9.04 27.29
CA PRO A 47 0.50 9.03 28.14
C PRO A 47 -0.76 9.59 27.46
N GLU A 48 -0.63 10.56 26.56
CA GLU A 48 -1.74 11.16 25.84
C GLU A 48 -2.43 10.12 24.93
N PHE A 49 -1.65 9.40 24.11
CA PHE A 49 -2.18 8.36 23.22
C PHE A 49 -2.56 7.07 23.97
N ALA A 50 -1.79 6.68 24.99
CA ALA A 50 -2.07 5.49 25.78
C ALA A 50 -3.41 5.58 26.52
N ALA A 51 -3.81 6.77 26.94
CA ALA A 51 -5.09 7.01 27.63
C ALA A 51 -6.30 6.71 26.71
N GLU A 52 -6.17 6.92 25.40
CA GLU A 52 -7.25 6.71 24.44
C GLU A 52 -7.51 5.24 24.12
N VAL A 53 -6.51 4.36 24.26
CA VAL A 53 -6.60 2.97 23.84
C VAL A 53 -6.69 1.98 25.01
N GLY A 54 -6.29 2.36 26.20
CA GLY A 54 -6.34 1.52 27.41
C GLY A 54 -5.35 0.35 27.44
N TRP A 55 -4.38 0.32 26.51
CA TRP A 55 -3.29 -0.66 26.46
C TRP A 55 -1.94 0.04 26.23
N LYS A 56 -0.85 -0.68 26.42
CA LYS A 56 0.50 -0.13 26.30
C LYS A 56 1.17 -0.59 25.02
N GLY A 57 1.82 0.35 24.33
CA GLY A 57 2.65 0.05 23.16
C GLY A 57 3.90 -0.76 23.49
N ASP A 58 4.51 -1.34 22.47
CA ASP A 58 5.81 -1.98 22.56
C ASP A 58 6.91 -0.94 22.89
N PRO A 59 8.00 -1.34 23.53
CA PRO A 59 9.10 -0.43 23.86
C PRO A 59 9.98 -0.14 22.64
N VAL A 60 9.40 0.51 21.63
CA VAL A 60 10.06 0.87 20.37
C VAL A 60 10.19 2.38 20.22
N ALA A 61 11.15 2.83 19.43
CA ALA A 61 11.35 4.23 19.10
C ALA A 61 11.00 4.48 17.63
N THR A 62 9.95 5.27 17.39
CA THR A 62 9.54 5.68 16.05
C THR A 62 9.44 7.21 15.91
N PRO A 63 10.55 7.95 16.11
CA PRO A 63 10.51 9.40 16.37
C PRO A 63 9.85 10.21 15.25
N ASN A 64 9.94 9.77 13.99
CA ASN A 64 9.30 10.44 12.88
C ASN A 64 7.79 10.18 12.85
N LEU A 65 7.35 8.93 13.13
CA LEU A 65 5.93 8.59 13.23
C LEU A 65 5.30 9.20 14.48
N ASP A 66 6.05 9.25 15.60
CA ASP A 66 5.60 9.89 16.84
C ASP A 66 5.34 11.39 16.63
N ARG A 67 6.20 12.08 15.87
CA ARG A 67 5.98 13.47 15.49
C ARG A 67 4.78 13.61 14.56
N PHE A 68 4.68 12.74 13.55
CA PHE A 68 3.58 12.77 12.59
C PHE A 68 2.23 12.51 13.26
N ALA A 69 2.16 11.58 14.22
CA ALA A 69 0.94 11.27 14.95
C ALA A 69 0.35 12.48 15.69
N ARG A 70 1.21 13.42 16.16
CA ARG A 70 0.75 14.64 16.83
C ARG A 70 0.09 15.67 15.89
N GLU A 71 0.33 15.56 14.60
CA GLU A 71 -0.17 16.46 13.56
C GLU A 71 -1.23 15.79 12.68
N ALA A 72 -1.52 14.52 12.92
CA ALA A 72 -2.39 13.68 12.10
C ALA A 72 -3.60 13.17 12.89
N THR A 73 -4.56 12.58 12.16
CA THR A 73 -5.63 11.78 12.78
C THR A 73 -5.13 10.36 13.00
N VAL A 74 -5.13 9.92 14.25
CA VAL A 74 -4.79 8.55 14.65
C VAL A 74 -6.08 7.74 14.78
N LEU A 75 -6.20 6.65 14.00
CA LEU A 75 -7.35 5.74 14.05
C LEU A 75 -7.06 4.63 15.07
N THR A 76 -7.66 4.70 16.24
CA THR A 76 -7.41 3.79 17.36
C THR A 76 -8.10 2.43 17.22
N GLU A 77 -9.20 2.38 16.45
CA GLU A 77 -10.07 1.21 16.30
C GLU A 77 -10.05 0.64 14.86
N ALA A 78 -8.97 0.91 14.10
CA ALA A 78 -8.85 0.38 12.76
C ALA A 78 -8.60 -1.14 12.78
N VAL A 79 -9.39 -1.89 12.02
CA VAL A 79 -9.37 -3.37 12.00
C VAL A 79 -9.22 -3.85 10.56
N SER A 80 -8.34 -4.83 10.35
CA SER A 80 -8.29 -5.57 9.09
C SER A 80 -9.40 -6.63 9.06
N ASN A 81 -10.26 -6.57 8.05
CA ASN A 81 -11.38 -7.52 7.90
C ASN A 81 -10.90 -8.95 7.59
N PHE A 82 -9.77 -9.09 6.95
CA PHE A 82 -9.15 -10.36 6.60
C PHE A 82 -7.62 -10.23 6.70
N PRO A 83 -7.02 -10.51 7.86
CA PRO A 83 -5.60 -10.22 8.12
C PRO A 83 -4.65 -11.27 7.53
N VAL A 84 -4.80 -11.55 6.23
CA VAL A 84 -3.93 -12.40 5.42
C VAL A 84 -3.46 -11.60 4.22
N SER A 85 -2.20 -11.71 3.85
CA SER A 85 -1.52 -10.83 2.89
C SER A 85 -2.31 -10.56 1.61
N SER A 86 -2.51 -11.57 0.75
CA SER A 86 -3.18 -11.36 -0.54
C SER A 86 -4.65 -10.96 -0.41
N PRO A 87 -5.48 -11.61 0.41
CA PRO A 87 -6.87 -11.19 0.61
C PRO A 87 -6.99 -9.75 1.10
N HIS A 88 -6.17 -9.34 2.08
CA HIS A 88 -6.17 -7.95 2.55
C HIS A 88 -5.78 -6.97 1.44
N ARG A 89 -4.75 -7.28 0.65
CA ARG A 89 -4.30 -6.42 -0.46
C ARG A 89 -5.35 -6.33 -1.56
N GLY A 90 -6.00 -7.44 -1.90
CA GLY A 90 -7.14 -7.46 -2.83
C GLY A 90 -8.29 -6.58 -2.35
N MET A 91 -8.63 -6.65 -1.05
CA MET A 91 -9.65 -5.80 -0.43
C MET A 91 -9.24 -4.32 -0.41
N LEU A 92 -7.98 -4.02 -0.07
CA LEU A 92 -7.44 -2.67 -0.05
C LEU A 92 -7.51 -2.01 -1.44
N LEU A 93 -7.15 -2.75 -2.49
CA LEU A 93 -7.17 -2.25 -3.85
C LEU A 93 -8.59 -2.06 -4.40
N SER A 94 -9.49 -3.00 -4.14
CA SER A 94 -10.81 -3.06 -4.79
C SER A 94 -11.97 -2.54 -3.94
N GLY A 95 -11.79 -2.39 -2.63
CA GLY A 95 -12.90 -2.10 -1.70
C GLY A 95 -13.92 -3.25 -1.59
N MET A 96 -13.62 -4.44 -2.12
CA MET A 96 -14.52 -5.59 -2.16
C MET A 96 -13.98 -6.73 -1.30
N TYR A 97 -14.88 -7.52 -0.70
CA TYR A 97 -14.51 -8.74 0.00
C TYR A 97 -13.91 -9.80 -0.94
N PRO A 98 -13.09 -10.76 -0.43
CA PRO A 98 -12.34 -11.73 -1.21
C PRO A 98 -13.18 -12.51 -2.24
N GLU A 99 -14.38 -12.92 -1.88
CA GLU A 99 -15.29 -13.66 -2.77
C GLU A 99 -15.73 -12.84 -3.99
N ARG A 100 -15.70 -11.51 -3.87
CA ARG A 100 -16.07 -10.62 -4.98
C ARG A 100 -14.87 -10.17 -5.79
N ASN A 101 -13.72 -9.92 -5.14
CA ASN A 101 -12.53 -9.47 -5.85
C ASN A 101 -11.67 -10.62 -6.41
N GLY A 102 -11.92 -11.86 -5.97
CA GLY A 102 -11.23 -13.07 -6.44
C GLY A 102 -10.00 -13.46 -5.63
N VAL A 103 -9.55 -12.66 -4.65
CA VAL A 103 -8.38 -12.98 -3.84
C VAL A 103 -8.80 -13.65 -2.54
N VAL A 104 -9.18 -14.92 -2.63
CA VAL A 104 -9.77 -15.68 -1.52
C VAL A 104 -8.73 -16.27 -0.55
N LEU A 105 -7.51 -16.48 -1.03
CA LEU A 105 -6.36 -16.99 -0.27
C LEU A 105 -5.09 -16.26 -0.75
N ASN A 106 -3.94 -16.55 -0.12
CA ASN A 106 -2.66 -16.06 -0.64
C ASN A 106 -2.43 -16.53 -2.08
N CYS A 107 -2.10 -15.58 -2.93
CA CYS A 107 -1.80 -15.83 -4.34
C CYS A 107 -0.49 -16.60 -4.47
N MET A 108 -0.54 -17.74 -5.14
CA MET A 108 0.62 -18.57 -5.45
C MET A 108 0.30 -19.45 -6.67
N SER A 109 1.32 -19.97 -7.33
CA SER A 109 1.15 -20.74 -8.58
C SER A 109 0.24 -21.98 -8.45
N GLU A 110 0.16 -22.56 -7.26
CA GLU A 110 -0.71 -23.71 -6.96
C GLU A 110 -2.16 -23.33 -6.66
N ARG A 111 -2.47 -22.03 -6.67
CA ARG A 111 -3.80 -21.48 -6.39
C ARG A 111 -4.24 -20.48 -7.46
N PRO A 112 -4.39 -20.94 -8.71
CA PRO A 112 -4.76 -20.04 -9.81
C PRO A 112 -6.16 -19.40 -9.64
N GLU A 113 -6.99 -19.97 -8.75
CA GLU A 113 -8.30 -19.42 -8.41
C GLU A 113 -8.22 -18.18 -7.49
N SER A 114 -7.06 -17.94 -6.86
CA SER A 114 -6.86 -16.78 -5.99
C SER A 114 -6.01 -15.73 -6.72
N SER A 115 -6.67 -14.78 -7.33
CA SER A 115 -6.06 -13.65 -8.02
C SER A 115 -7.05 -12.51 -8.13
N LEU A 116 -6.56 -11.27 -8.11
CA LEU A 116 -7.40 -10.10 -8.33
C LEU A 116 -8.01 -10.18 -9.72
N ARG A 117 -9.35 -10.06 -9.79
CA ARG A 117 -10.08 -10.16 -11.05
C ARG A 117 -9.73 -8.97 -11.96
N GLU A 118 -9.56 -9.23 -13.22
CA GLU A 118 -9.25 -8.21 -14.24
C GLU A 118 -10.36 -7.16 -14.37
N ASP A 119 -11.62 -7.56 -14.12
CA ASP A 119 -12.78 -6.68 -14.17
C ASP A 119 -13.12 -6.02 -12.81
N ALA A 120 -12.28 -6.20 -11.80
CA ALA A 120 -12.45 -5.51 -10.53
C ALA A 120 -12.07 -4.03 -10.68
N GLU A 121 -13.00 -3.13 -10.42
CA GLU A 121 -12.68 -1.71 -10.30
C GLU A 121 -11.86 -1.48 -9.03
N CYS A 122 -10.66 -0.94 -9.17
CA CYS A 122 -9.72 -0.71 -8.09
C CYS A 122 -9.49 0.79 -7.86
N ILE A 123 -8.89 1.11 -6.71
CA ILE A 123 -8.60 2.49 -6.33
C ILE A 123 -7.79 3.24 -7.41
N GLY A 124 -6.84 2.57 -8.07
CA GLY A 124 -6.07 3.17 -9.16
C GLY A 124 -6.94 3.51 -10.38
N ASP A 125 -7.92 2.66 -10.73
CA ASP A 125 -8.87 2.93 -11.82
C ASP A 125 -9.71 4.16 -11.51
N VAL A 126 -10.25 4.24 -10.30
CA VAL A 126 -11.09 5.38 -9.86
C VAL A 126 -10.30 6.68 -9.85
N PHE A 127 -9.09 6.68 -9.31
CA PHE A 127 -8.24 7.89 -9.28
C PHE A 127 -7.77 8.28 -10.67
N SER A 128 -7.38 7.33 -11.50
CA SER A 128 -7.02 7.56 -12.90
C SER A 128 -8.17 8.18 -13.69
N ALA A 129 -9.38 7.63 -13.56
CA ALA A 129 -10.60 8.19 -14.16
C ALA A 129 -10.91 9.61 -13.65
N ALA A 130 -10.54 9.91 -12.39
CA ALA A 130 -10.64 11.25 -11.82
C ALA A 130 -9.50 12.19 -12.27
N GLY A 131 -8.60 11.75 -13.14
CA GLY A 131 -7.51 12.55 -13.71
C GLY A 131 -6.27 12.66 -12.82
N TYR A 132 -6.02 11.70 -11.95
CA TYR A 132 -4.78 11.56 -11.20
C TYR A 132 -3.75 10.74 -11.99
N ASP A 133 -2.47 11.03 -11.78
CA ASP A 133 -1.42 10.07 -12.09
C ASP A 133 -1.29 9.08 -10.93
N CYS A 134 -1.23 7.77 -11.26
CA CYS A 134 -1.29 6.73 -10.25
C CYS A 134 -0.01 5.91 -10.24
N ALA A 135 0.65 5.82 -9.07
CA ALA A 135 1.90 5.09 -8.87
C ALA A 135 1.73 3.93 -7.89
N TYR A 136 2.30 2.78 -8.22
CA TYR A 136 2.44 1.65 -7.30
C TYR A 136 3.91 1.26 -7.15
N ILE A 137 4.38 1.14 -5.89
CA ILE A 137 5.77 0.81 -5.56
C ILE A 137 5.79 -0.31 -4.53
N GLY A 138 6.67 -1.31 -4.71
CA GLY A 138 6.88 -2.40 -3.75
C GLY A 138 5.99 -3.62 -3.94
N LYS A 139 5.73 -4.36 -2.88
CA LYS A 139 4.99 -5.63 -2.88
C LYS A 139 3.54 -5.48 -3.30
N LEU A 140 3.11 -6.21 -4.32
CA LEU A 140 1.70 -6.30 -4.71
C LEU A 140 0.99 -7.49 -4.07
N HIS A 141 1.45 -8.69 -4.30
CA HIS A 141 0.90 -9.97 -3.80
C HIS A 141 -0.63 -10.09 -3.95
N ALA A 142 -1.17 -9.64 -5.06
CA ALA A 142 -2.60 -9.73 -5.39
C ALA A 142 -2.87 -10.50 -6.70
N ASP A 143 -1.80 -10.91 -7.40
CA ASP A 143 -1.83 -11.80 -8.57
C ASP A 143 -1.17 -13.13 -8.25
N PHE A 144 -1.65 -14.20 -8.86
CA PHE A 144 -0.94 -15.49 -8.79
C PHE A 144 0.25 -15.50 -9.78
N PRO A 145 1.37 -16.13 -9.41
CA PRO A 145 2.52 -16.27 -10.29
C PRO A 145 2.16 -17.08 -11.53
N THR A 146 2.57 -16.59 -12.69
CA THR A 146 2.38 -17.25 -13.98
C THR A 146 3.69 -17.37 -14.72
N LYS A 147 3.75 -18.28 -15.70
CA LYS A 147 4.87 -18.35 -16.64
C LYS A 147 4.83 -17.21 -17.65
N ASN A 148 4.83 -15.99 -17.14
CA ASN A 148 4.56 -14.76 -17.89
C ASN A 148 5.73 -13.77 -17.84
N ASN A 149 6.95 -14.27 -17.70
CA ASN A 149 8.14 -13.43 -17.71
C ASN A 149 8.37 -12.87 -19.13
N PRO A 150 8.33 -11.56 -19.34
CA PRO A 150 8.52 -10.96 -20.66
C PRO A 150 9.93 -11.20 -21.25
N GLN A 151 10.96 -11.36 -20.41
CA GLN A 151 12.31 -11.67 -20.84
C GLN A 151 12.53 -13.16 -21.09
N ARG A 152 11.69 -14.02 -20.49
CA ARG A 152 11.74 -15.48 -20.59
C ARG A 152 10.34 -16.05 -20.73
N PRO A 153 9.67 -15.89 -21.86
CA PRO A 153 8.32 -16.40 -22.06
C PRO A 153 8.20 -17.88 -21.70
N GLY A 154 7.19 -18.25 -20.93
CA GLY A 154 6.97 -19.62 -20.48
C GLY A 154 7.71 -20.00 -19.19
N THR A 155 8.43 -19.06 -18.54
CA THR A 155 9.09 -19.26 -17.24
C THR A 155 8.41 -18.40 -16.17
N TYR A 156 8.64 -18.74 -14.90
CA TYR A 156 8.27 -17.88 -13.79
C TYR A 156 9.15 -16.63 -13.75
N VAL A 157 8.66 -15.57 -13.14
CA VAL A 157 9.35 -14.28 -13.06
C VAL A 157 10.53 -14.28 -12.08
N SER A 158 10.53 -15.19 -11.11
CA SER A 158 11.61 -15.37 -10.15
C SER A 158 12.09 -16.83 -10.15
N ASP A 159 13.40 -17.02 -10.22
CA ASP A 159 14.01 -18.33 -10.05
C ASP A 159 14.15 -18.72 -8.57
N ALA A 160 14.08 -17.75 -7.64
CA ALA A 160 14.25 -17.97 -6.21
C ALA A 160 13.00 -18.56 -5.54
N VAL A 161 11.83 -17.95 -5.83
CA VAL A 161 10.52 -18.36 -5.30
C VAL A 161 9.45 -18.25 -6.37
N PRO A 162 9.57 -19.05 -7.45
CA PRO A 162 8.73 -18.89 -8.64
C PRO A 162 7.24 -19.13 -8.34
N GLU A 163 6.93 -19.87 -7.29
CA GLU A 163 5.58 -20.19 -6.87
C GLU A 163 4.84 -19.02 -6.19
N TRP A 164 5.56 -17.99 -5.79
CA TRP A 164 5.00 -16.86 -5.05
C TRP A 164 5.13 -15.53 -5.77
N ASP A 165 6.21 -15.33 -6.54
CA ASP A 165 6.46 -14.05 -7.19
C ASP A 165 5.72 -13.91 -8.51
N ALA A 166 5.11 -12.76 -8.75
CA ALA A 166 4.34 -12.47 -9.94
C ALA A 166 4.81 -11.20 -10.63
N TYR A 167 5.04 -11.30 -11.93
CA TYR A 167 5.08 -10.13 -12.80
C TYR A 167 3.64 -9.72 -13.15
N THR A 168 3.31 -8.45 -12.89
CA THR A 168 1.99 -7.92 -13.21
C THR A 168 2.05 -7.16 -14.53
N PRO A 169 1.46 -7.69 -15.61
CA PRO A 169 1.46 -7.02 -16.91
C PRO A 169 0.57 -5.76 -16.89
N PRO A 170 0.78 -4.81 -17.82
CA PRO A 170 0.12 -3.51 -17.82
C PRO A 170 -1.41 -3.57 -17.70
N GLU A 171 -2.04 -4.53 -18.39
CA GLU A 171 -3.50 -4.72 -18.39
C GLU A 171 -4.08 -5.14 -17.03
N ARG A 172 -3.23 -5.60 -16.10
CA ARG A 172 -3.62 -6.02 -14.74
C ARG A 172 -3.20 -5.03 -13.65
N ARG A 173 -2.71 -3.84 -14.02
CA ARG A 173 -2.24 -2.82 -13.06
C ARG A 173 -3.35 -1.90 -12.55
N HIS A 174 -4.60 -2.11 -12.93
CA HIS A 174 -5.78 -1.43 -12.40
C HIS A 174 -5.59 0.09 -12.25
N GLY A 175 -5.28 0.77 -13.35
CA GLY A 175 -5.16 2.23 -13.40
C GLY A 175 -3.82 2.81 -12.93
N PHE A 176 -2.90 2.00 -12.41
CA PHE A 176 -1.56 2.46 -12.05
C PHE A 176 -0.68 2.58 -13.29
N ASN A 177 -0.35 3.82 -13.67
CA ASN A 177 0.45 4.15 -14.86
C ASN A 177 1.96 4.26 -14.58
N TYR A 178 2.37 4.47 -13.33
CA TYR A 178 3.75 4.28 -12.88
C TYR A 178 3.83 3.01 -12.05
N TRP A 179 4.73 2.11 -12.43
CA TRP A 179 4.85 0.80 -11.83
C TRP A 179 6.29 0.48 -11.45
N TYR A 180 6.52 0.11 -10.20
CA TYR A 180 7.82 -0.36 -9.71
C TYR A 180 7.57 -1.39 -8.61
N SER A 181 7.26 -2.64 -9.00
CA SER A 181 6.64 -3.60 -8.11
C SER A 181 7.09 -5.04 -8.38
N TYR A 182 6.74 -5.91 -7.48
CA TYR A 182 6.91 -7.37 -7.54
C TYR A 182 5.71 -8.07 -6.88
N GLY A 183 5.60 -9.39 -7.01
CA GLY A 183 4.60 -10.20 -6.31
C GLY A 183 4.93 -10.31 -4.82
N THR A 184 5.52 -11.42 -4.41
CA THR A 184 6.14 -11.61 -3.09
C THR A 184 7.24 -12.65 -3.16
N TYR A 185 8.32 -12.49 -2.41
CA TYR A 185 9.44 -13.44 -2.35
C TYR A 185 10.30 -13.32 -1.09
N ASP A 186 9.96 -12.43 -0.17
CA ASP A 186 10.57 -12.25 1.16
C ASP A 186 12.11 -12.13 1.17
N VAL A 187 12.66 -11.39 0.18
CA VAL A 187 14.09 -11.07 0.08
C VAL A 187 14.27 -9.57 0.31
N HIS A 188 14.72 -9.20 1.53
CA HIS A 188 14.71 -7.79 1.94
C HIS A 188 15.95 -7.00 1.55
N LYS A 189 17.15 -7.66 1.44
CA LYS A 189 18.42 -7.00 1.14
C LYS A 189 18.83 -7.02 -0.33
N HIS A 190 18.36 -7.99 -1.07
CA HIS A 190 18.63 -8.14 -2.49
C HIS A 190 17.32 -8.24 -3.25
N PRO A 191 16.43 -7.23 -3.13
CA PRO A 191 15.14 -7.24 -3.79
C PRO A 191 15.30 -7.06 -5.29
N HIS A 192 14.28 -7.49 -6.02
CA HIS A 192 14.11 -7.09 -7.41
C HIS A 192 12.74 -6.45 -7.62
N TYR A 193 12.65 -5.66 -8.66
CA TYR A 193 11.42 -4.97 -9.05
C TYR A 193 11.26 -5.01 -10.56
N TRP A 194 10.04 -4.90 -11.01
CA TRP A 194 9.68 -4.70 -12.40
C TRP A 194 9.20 -3.28 -12.57
N ASP A 195 9.78 -2.53 -13.52
CA ASP A 195 9.37 -1.17 -13.80
C ASP A 195 8.14 -1.08 -14.72
N THR A 196 7.74 0.14 -15.05
CA THR A 196 6.59 0.41 -15.94
C THR A 196 6.73 -0.27 -17.29
N ASP A 197 7.94 -0.33 -17.84
CA ASP A 197 8.25 -0.91 -19.14
C ASP A 197 8.49 -2.44 -19.09
N GLY A 198 8.43 -3.03 -17.88
CA GLY A 198 8.65 -4.45 -17.67
C GLY A 198 10.12 -4.85 -17.55
N ASN A 199 11.04 -3.89 -17.35
CA ASN A 199 12.42 -4.19 -17.09
C ASN A 199 12.60 -4.62 -15.63
N ARG A 200 13.44 -5.63 -15.41
CA ARG A 200 13.81 -6.08 -14.08
C ARG A 200 14.98 -5.26 -13.55
N HIS A 201 14.86 -4.84 -12.31
CA HIS A 201 15.89 -4.13 -11.55
C HIS A 201 16.25 -4.94 -10.33
N ASP A 202 17.44 -5.56 -10.32
CA ASP A 202 18.01 -6.19 -9.14
C ASP A 202 18.72 -5.12 -8.30
N VAL A 203 18.43 -5.08 -7.01
CA VAL A 203 18.89 -4.04 -6.09
C VAL A 203 19.75 -4.67 -5.01
N ASP A 204 20.88 -4.05 -4.70
CA ASP A 204 21.70 -4.39 -3.55
C ASP A 204 21.44 -3.36 -2.45
N GLY A 205 20.74 -3.78 -1.38
CA GLY A 205 20.39 -2.93 -0.27
C GLY A 205 18.99 -3.18 0.29
N TRP A 206 18.68 -2.51 1.37
CA TRP A 206 17.44 -2.65 2.13
C TRP A 206 16.21 -2.15 1.35
N SER A 207 15.25 -3.03 1.12
CA SER A 207 14.08 -2.78 0.26
C SER A 207 13.27 -1.53 0.65
N PRO A 208 12.93 -1.26 1.93
CA PRO A 208 12.19 -0.04 2.26
C PRO A 208 12.93 1.25 1.93
N ARG A 209 14.27 1.28 2.12
CA ARG A 209 15.08 2.45 1.75
C ARG A 209 15.04 2.70 0.25
N HIS A 210 15.14 1.63 -0.52
CA HIS A 210 15.07 1.73 -1.99
C HIS A 210 13.68 2.17 -2.46
N GLU A 211 12.62 1.58 -1.91
CA GLU A 211 11.22 1.95 -2.22
C GLU A 211 10.92 3.42 -1.89
N VAL A 212 11.38 3.90 -0.73
CA VAL A 212 11.26 5.32 -0.36
C VAL A 212 12.05 6.21 -1.32
N SER A 213 13.25 5.79 -1.75
CA SER A 213 14.02 6.55 -2.76
C SER A 213 13.26 6.66 -4.07
N LYS A 214 12.61 5.58 -4.53
CA LYS A 214 11.75 5.59 -5.73
C LYS A 214 10.52 6.47 -5.55
N ALA A 215 9.92 6.46 -4.37
CA ALA A 215 8.79 7.34 -4.05
C ALA A 215 9.20 8.83 -4.11
N ILE A 216 10.36 9.18 -3.56
CA ILE A 216 10.91 10.55 -3.61
C ILE A 216 11.19 10.94 -5.07
N GLU A 217 11.84 10.08 -5.86
CA GLU A 217 12.09 10.33 -7.30
C GLU A 217 10.78 10.61 -8.06
N TYR A 218 9.71 9.88 -7.75
CA TYR A 218 8.40 10.11 -8.35
C TYR A 218 7.78 11.44 -7.90
N ILE A 219 7.85 11.78 -6.61
CA ILE A 219 7.34 13.05 -6.07
C ILE A 219 8.08 14.24 -6.73
N GLU A 220 9.40 14.15 -6.83
CA GLU A 220 10.25 15.15 -7.46
C GLU A 220 10.10 15.17 -8.99
N ASN A 221 9.34 14.25 -9.56
CA ASN A 221 9.17 14.05 -10.99
C ASN A 221 10.50 13.88 -11.74
N LYS A 222 11.44 13.17 -11.14
CA LYS A 222 12.76 12.91 -11.71
C LYS A 222 12.62 12.09 -13.00
N GLY A 223 13.15 12.63 -14.09
CA GLY A 223 13.01 12.02 -15.41
C GLY A 223 11.66 12.24 -16.10
N GLY A 224 10.77 13.06 -15.54
CA GLY A 224 9.49 13.39 -16.17
C GLY A 224 8.51 12.19 -16.19
N VAL A 225 8.51 11.39 -15.14
CA VAL A 225 7.72 10.13 -15.06
C VAL A 225 6.23 10.33 -14.81
N ARG A 226 5.81 11.56 -14.48
CA ARG A 226 4.41 11.94 -14.28
C ARG A 226 4.12 13.32 -14.86
N ASP A 227 2.86 13.64 -15.07
CA ASP A 227 2.42 14.98 -15.44
C ASP A 227 2.46 15.90 -14.20
N PRO A 228 3.30 16.96 -14.18
CA PRO A 228 3.41 17.86 -13.03
C PRO A 228 2.12 18.65 -12.73
N GLU A 229 1.23 18.80 -13.72
CA GLU A 229 -0.02 19.55 -13.58
C GLU A 229 -1.16 18.69 -12.97
N LYS A 230 -0.95 17.39 -12.88
CA LYS A 230 -1.93 16.47 -12.28
C LYS A 230 -1.62 16.19 -10.81
N PRO A 231 -2.65 16.04 -9.97
CA PRO A 231 -2.47 15.42 -8.68
C PRO A 231 -2.12 13.94 -8.87
N PHE A 232 -1.52 13.32 -7.86
CA PHE A 232 -1.19 11.90 -7.91
C PHE A 232 -1.73 11.09 -6.73
N LEU A 233 -2.02 9.82 -7.02
CA LEU A 233 -2.15 8.76 -6.04
C LEU A 233 -0.86 7.93 -6.06
N MET A 234 -0.23 7.73 -4.91
CA MET A 234 0.90 6.80 -4.77
C MET A 234 0.60 5.77 -3.69
N MET A 235 0.72 4.49 -4.03
CA MET A 235 0.67 3.39 -3.07
C MET A 235 2.05 2.75 -2.94
N ILE A 236 2.51 2.57 -1.70
CA ILE A 236 3.80 1.95 -1.37
C ILE A 236 3.53 0.74 -0.49
N GLY A 237 3.70 -0.44 -1.05
CA GLY A 237 3.54 -1.72 -0.38
C GLY A 237 4.89 -2.25 0.11
N MET A 238 5.31 -1.90 1.32
CA MET A 238 6.56 -2.41 1.89
C MET A 238 6.42 -3.85 2.36
N ASN A 239 7.40 -4.73 2.07
CA ASN A 239 7.38 -6.08 2.60
C ASN A 239 7.79 -6.11 4.09
N PRO A 240 8.88 -5.49 4.55
CA PRO A 240 9.17 -5.42 5.98
C PRO A 240 8.09 -4.62 6.75
N PRO A 241 7.82 -5.03 8.01
CA PRO A 241 8.52 -6.04 8.82
C PRO A 241 8.02 -7.48 8.67
N HIS A 242 7.47 -7.89 7.54
CA HIS A 242 7.15 -9.30 7.26
C HIS A 242 8.41 -10.17 7.36
N SER A 243 8.28 -11.40 7.87
CA SER A 243 9.39 -12.38 7.92
C SER A 243 10.06 -12.59 6.54
N PRO A 244 11.30 -13.12 6.49
CA PRO A 244 12.05 -13.73 7.57
C PRO A 244 12.81 -12.73 8.44
N TYR A 245 12.83 -13.01 9.75
CA TYR A 245 13.61 -12.27 10.74
C TYR A 245 14.93 -12.97 11.10
N ALA A 246 15.31 -13.95 10.33
CA ALA A 246 16.23 -15.00 10.75
C ALA A 246 17.69 -14.57 10.89
N SER A 247 18.05 -13.33 10.58
CA SER A 247 19.40 -12.86 10.82
C SER A 247 19.47 -11.37 11.04
N THR A 248 20.39 -10.98 11.92
CA THR A 248 20.89 -9.60 12.05
C THR A 248 21.39 -9.03 10.72
N ASP A 249 21.67 -9.91 9.73
CA ASP A 249 22.07 -9.54 8.39
C ASP A 249 20.94 -8.89 7.58
N ASP A 250 19.67 -9.05 7.98
CA ASP A 250 18.52 -8.39 7.36
C ASP A 250 18.22 -7.01 7.96
N CYS A 251 18.97 -6.60 8.97
CA CYS A 251 18.86 -5.28 9.55
C CYS A 251 20.05 -4.40 9.17
N ASP A 252 19.78 -3.35 8.42
CA ASP A 252 20.79 -2.40 7.91
C ASP A 252 21.23 -1.37 8.95
N LEU A 253 20.63 -1.43 10.14
CA LEU A 253 20.90 -0.50 11.22
C LEU A 253 21.87 -1.13 12.21
N GLU A 254 23.07 -0.58 12.30
CA GLU A 254 24.07 -1.01 13.29
C GLU A 254 23.44 -1.12 14.69
N GLY A 255 23.29 -2.36 15.18
CA GLY A 255 22.88 -2.66 16.53
C GLY A 255 21.38 -2.52 16.85
N ASN A 256 20.51 -2.38 15.87
CA ASN A 256 19.07 -2.38 16.10
C ASN A 256 18.43 -3.69 15.62
N ASP A 257 18.02 -4.51 16.57
CA ASP A 257 17.20 -5.71 16.38
C ASP A 257 15.76 -5.34 15.99
N CYS A 258 15.59 -4.47 14.99
CA CYS A 258 14.29 -3.89 14.64
C CYS A 258 13.27 -4.88 14.12
N LEU A 259 13.69 -6.11 13.82
CA LEU A 259 12.82 -7.17 13.33
C LEU A 259 12.48 -8.25 14.36
N LEU A 260 13.08 -8.21 15.56
CA LEU A 260 12.89 -9.27 16.56
C LEU A 260 11.55 -9.23 17.31
N TYR A 261 10.69 -8.25 17.05
CA TYR A 261 9.49 -8.03 17.87
C TYR A 261 8.18 -8.27 17.13
N THR A 262 8.20 -8.90 15.97
CA THR A 262 7.00 -9.05 15.15
C THR A 262 6.41 -10.45 15.16
N SER A 263 7.04 -11.41 15.82
CA SER A 263 6.47 -12.74 15.94
C SER A 263 5.54 -12.84 17.16
N ASP A 264 4.36 -13.28 16.91
CA ASP A 264 3.21 -13.73 17.70
C ASP A 264 2.01 -12.81 17.68
#